data_89640b7682e2dadab812e7d921be1cdd
#
_entry.id   89640b7682e2dadab812e7d921be1cdd
#
_cell.length_a   1.000
_cell.length_b   1.000
_cell.length_c   1.000
_cell.angle_alpha   90.00
_cell.angle_beta   90.00
_cell.angle_gamma   90.00
#
_symmetry.space_group_name_H-M   'P 1'
#
loop_
_entity.id
_entity.type
_entity.pdbx_description
1 polymer ?
#
loop_
_entity_poly.entity_id
_entity_poly.type
_entity_poly.pdbx_seq_one_letter_code
_entity_poly.pdbx_strand_id
1 'polypeptide(L)'
;MSKKRLAASLLVVLFGILANILVFRYEPVLSEKKVTVKVTLTSDEENYMEMFYLTDGQKMPDDFKAEQSSGVNYKKAGTEKTLEYTVPADASYLRFDLGSGVSETTISGITVESNGKTAVIDQNVFSETVRLQEVKQNNVSDGIALTAEKEDPYLVWNTENWGIAKLVKDSLWLRYLLVKILACVVLDIILIVALKAGKKLIVLPKEVYQNRKLLWNLSKNDFKTKFAGSYLGIIWAFIQPIVTVVVYWFVFEKGLKAGGINTRACLLYTSPSPRDR
;
A
#
# COMPACT_ATOMS: atom_id res chain seq x y z
N MET A 1 28.27 36.96 13.06
CA MET A 1 27.15 36.03 13.33
C MET A 1 27.37 35.38 14.68
N SER A 2 26.38 35.39 15.60
CA SER A 2 26.56 34.77 16.94
C SER A 2 26.78 33.26 16.81
N LYS A 3 27.72 32.66 17.56
CA LYS A 3 28.03 31.20 17.58
C LYS A 3 26.73 30.35 17.70
N LYS A 4 25.74 30.83 18.47
CA LYS A 4 24.43 30.19 18.64
C LYS A 4 23.58 30.14 17.35
N ARG A 5 23.70 31.17 16.49
CA ARG A 5 22.97 31.20 15.20
C ARG A 5 23.61 30.29 14.16
N LEU A 6 24.94 30.20 14.18
CA LEU A 6 25.66 29.25 13.34
C LEU A 6 25.32 27.80 13.69
N ALA A 7 25.30 27.47 14.99
CA ALA A 7 24.94 26.14 15.47
C ALA A 7 23.48 25.76 15.10
N ALA A 8 22.54 26.70 15.24
CA ALA A 8 21.14 26.46 14.87
C ALA A 8 20.96 26.22 13.35
N SER A 9 21.67 27.00 12.50
CA SER A 9 21.61 26.80 11.05
C SER A 9 22.25 25.48 10.64
N LEU A 10 23.35 25.07 11.27
CA LEU A 10 23.99 23.77 11.06
C LEU A 10 23.07 22.61 11.43
N LEU A 11 22.34 22.70 12.55
CA LEU A 11 21.36 21.69 12.97
C LEU A 11 20.23 21.54 11.95
N VAL A 12 19.69 22.62 11.40
CA VAL A 12 18.63 22.56 10.40
C VAL A 12 19.13 21.96 9.09
N VAL A 13 20.35 22.29 8.66
CA VAL A 13 20.97 21.68 7.48
C VAL A 13 21.18 20.19 7.69
N LEU A 14 21.67 19.78 8.87
CA LEU A 14 21.85 18.38 9.21
C LEU A 14 20.51 17.62 9.21
N PHE A 15 19.46 18.24 9.76
CA PHE A 15 18.11 17.70 9.74
C PHE A 15 17.59 17.53 8.30
N GLY A 16 17.82 18.53 7.43
CA GLY A 16 17.45 18.44 6.01
C GLY A 16 18.14 17.28 5.29
N ILE A 17 19.45 17.13 5.52
CA ILE A 17 20.22 16.01 4.95
C ILE A 17 19.66 14.66 5.44
N LEU A 18 19.42 14.51 6.74
CA LEU A 18 18.84 13.29 7.31
C LEU A 18 17.45 12.98 6.76
N ALA A 19 16.59 13.99 6.62
CA ALA A 19 15.25 13.83 6.08
C ALA A 19 15.30 13.42 4.60
N ASN A 20 16.17 14.02 3.80
CA ASN A 20 16.37 13.62 2.41
C ASN A 20 16.88 12.17 2.28
N ILE A 21 17.80 11.75 3.14
CA ILE A 21 18.27 10.35 3.19
C ILE A 21 17.09 9.40 3.50
N LEU A 22 16.20 9.75 4.43
CA LEU A 22 15.02 8.95 4.76
C LEU A 22 14.05 8.84 3.58
N VAL A 23 13.83 9.92 2.85
CA VAL A 23 12.99 9.90 1.62
C VAL A 23 13.59 8.96 0.57
N PHE A 24 14.91 8.97 0.38
CA PHE A 24 15.56 8.06 -0.57
C PHE A 24 15.55 6.59 -0.13
N ARG A 25 15.53 6.32 1.17
CA ARG A 25 15.42 4.95 1.72
C ARG A 25 14.01 4.33 1.61
N TYR A 26 12.99 5.15 1.36
CA TYR A 26 11.64 4.63 1.22
C TYR A 26 11.53 3.72 -0.02
N GLU A 27 11.13 2.47 0.19
CA GLU A 27 10.85 1.51 -0.88
C GLU A 27 9.34 1.30 -1.05
N PRO A 28 8.87 1.06 -2.29
CA PRO A 28 7.46 0.76 -2.52
C PRO A 28 7.06 -0.58 -1.90
N VAL A 29 5.87 -0.64 -1.34
CA VAL A 29 5.27 -1.88 -0.86
C VAL A 29 4.88 -2.72 -2.09
N LEU A 30 5.40 -3.96 -2.16
CA LEU A 30 5.18 -4.87 -3.30
C LEU A 30 3.79 -5.48 -3.30
N SER A 31 3.21 -5.74 -2.12
CA SER A 31 1.87 -6.34 -1.97
C SER A 31 0.74 -5.56 -2.65
N GLU A 32 0.91 -4.24 -2.83
CA GLU A 32 -0.06 -3.40 -3.54
C GLU A 32 0.13 -3.39 -5.06
N LYS A 33 1.18 -4.04 -5.58
CA LYS A 33 1.50 -4.06 -7.01
C LYS A 33 1.01 -5.35 -7.63
N LYS A 34 0.51 -5.23 -8.86
CA LYS A 34 0.11 -6.37 -9.67
C LYS A 34 1.06 -6.52 -10.85
N VAL A 35 1.29 -7.76 -11.24
CA VAL A 35 2.04 -8.13 -12.45
C VAL A 35 1.18 -9.03 -13.31
N THR A 36 1.47 -9.04 -14.62
CA THR A 36 0.81 -9.95 -15.55
C THR A 36 1.76 -11.09 -15.86
N VAL A 37 1.37 -12.31 -15.49
CA VAL A 37 2.05 -13.53 -15.87
C VAL A 37 1.44 -14.02 -17.18
N LYS A 38 2.27 -14.16 -18.20
CA LYS A 38 1.88 -14.64 -19.53
C LYS A 38 2.43 -16.05 -19.71
N VAL A 39 1.56 -17.00 -19.90
CA VAL A 39 1.91 -18.40 -20.13
C VAL A 39 1.62 -18.72 -21.61
N THR A 40 2.66 -19.02 -22.38
CA THR A 40 2.53 -19.46 -23.76
C THR A 40 2.47 -20.98 -23.78
N LEU A 41 1.38 -21.50 -24.32
CA LEU A 41 1.10 -22.94 -24.27
C LEU A 41 0.30 -23.41 -25.49
N THR A 42 0.35 -24.71 -25.73
CA THR A 42 -0.51 -25.45 -26.65
C THR A 42 -1.18 -26.57 -25.88
N SER A 43 -2.49 -26.71 -26.00
CA SER A 43 -3.26 -27.83 -25.41
C SER A 43 -4.07 -28.51 -26.52
N ASP A 44 -4.25 -29.82 -26.42
CA ASP A 44 -5.07 -30.62 -27.35
C ASP A 44 -6.57 -30.47 -27.09
N GLU A 45 -6.97 -29.94 -25.92
CA GLU A 45 -8.35 -29.68 -25.53
C GLU A 45 -8.62 -28.22 -25.23
N GLU A 46 -9.85 -27.75 -25.52
CA GLU A 46 -10.32 -26.43 -25.08
C GLU A 46 -10.70 -26.51 -23.60
N ASN A 47 -10.13 -25.61 -22.79
CA ASN A 47 -10.34 -25.65 -21.35
C ASN A 47 -10.38 -24.25 -20.74
N TYR A 48 -10.97 -24.14 -19.55
CA TYR A 48 -10.84 -22.98 -18.69
C TYR A 48 -9.64 -23.19 -17.78
N MET A 49 -8.58 -22.45 -18.01
CA MET A 49 -7.32 -22.53 -17.25
C MET A 49 -7.26 -21.42 -16.23
N GLU A 50 -6.85 -21.75 -15.00
CA GLU A 50 -6.91 -20.80 -13.88
C GLU A 50 -5.57 -20.75 -13.15
N MET A 51 -5.18 -19.54 -12.75
CA MET A 51 -3.97 -19.33 -11.96
C MET A 51 -4.34 -18.77 -10.61
N PHE A 52 -4.08 -19.54 -9.56
CA PHE A 52 -4.21 -19.11 -8.18
C PHE A 52 -2.86 -18.65 -7.65
N TYR A 53 -2.87 -17.79 -6.64
CA TYR A 53 -1.65 -17.31 -6.01
C TYR A 53 -1.73 -17.37 -4.48
N LEU A 54 -0.57 -17.58 -3.85
CA LEU A 54 -0.37 -17.39 -2.42
C LEU A 54 0.67 -16.30 -2.20
N THR A 55 0.46 -15.49 -1.17
CA THR A 55 1.41 -14.48 -0.70
C THR A 55 2.12 -14.95 0.56
N ASP A 56 3.14 -14.21 0.99
CA ASP A 56 3.90 -14.54 2.19
C ASP A 56 3.02 -14.79 3.42
N GLY A 57 3.32 -15.86 4.16
CA GLY A 57 2.60 -16.28 5.35
C GLY A 57 1.44 -17.25 5.11
N GLN A 58 1.03 -17.49 3.87
CA GLN A 58 0.04 -18.50 3.51
C GLN A 58 0.70 -19.86 3.27
N LYS A 59 -0.03 -20.94 3.56
CA LYS A 59 0.49 -22.33 3.48
C LYS A 59 -0.17 -23.12 2.38
N MET A 60 0.64 -23.87 1.64
CA MET A 60 0.14 -24.88 0.69
C MET A 60 -0.36 -26.14 1.42
N PRO A 61 -1.33 -26.85 0.84
CA PRO A 61 -2.21 -26.48 -0.29
C PRO A 61 -3.46 -25.73 0.14
N ASP A 62 -3.71 -25.61 1.46
CA ASP A 62 -5.03 -25.31 2.03
C ASP A 62 -5.45 -23.85 1.88
N ASP A 63 -4.50 -22.93 1.65
CA ASP A 63 -4.78 -21.49 1.58
C ASP A 63 -5.10 -20.99 0.16
N PHE A 64 -5.09 -21.86 -0.88
CA PHE A 64 -5.57 -21.47 -2.21
C PHE A 64 -7.10 -21.27 -2.20
N LYS A 65 -7.55 -20.05 -2.53
CA LYS A 65 -8.95 -19.66 -2.52
C LYS A 65 -9.38 -19.13 -3.88
N ALA A 66 -10.63 -19.37 -4.25
CA ALA A 66 -11.20 -18.88 -5.50
C ALA A 66 -11.14 -17.34 -5.66
N GLU A 67 -11.12 -16.60 -4.54
CA GLU A 67 -10.97 -15.14 -4.55
C GLU A 67 -9.54 -14.70 -4.92
N GLN A 68 -8.57 -15.60 -4.86
CA GLN A 68 -7.16 -15.38 -5.17
C GLN A 68 -6.76 -16.07 -6.46
N SER A 69 -7.57 -15.89 -7.49
CA SER A 69 -7.34 -16.50 -8.79
C SER A 69 -7.60 -15.56 -9.96
N SER A 70 -7.11 -15.95 -11.11
CA SER A 70 -7.36 -15.32 -12.40
C SER A 70 -7.51 -16.43 -13.44
N GLY A 71 -8.64 -16.47 -14.13
CA GLY A 71 -8.94 -17.53 -15.09
C GLY A 71 -9.12 -17.04 -16.52
N VAL A 72 -8.69 -17.84 -17.49
CA VAL A 72 -8.75 -17.55 -18.91
C VAL A 72 -9.20 -18.77 -19.71
N ASN A 73 -10.10 -18.57 -20.68
CA ASN A 73 -10.48 -19.63 -21.58
C ASN A 73 -9.42 -19.87 -22.67
N TYR A 74 -8.88 -21.05 -22.71
CA TYR A 74 -8.11 -21.54 -23.85
C TYR A 74 -9.11 -22.07 -24.90
N LYS A 75 -9.19 -21.36 -26.00
CA LYS A 75 -10.05 -21.69 -27.15
C LYS A 75 -9.18 -22.08 -28.34
N LYS A 76 -9.61 -23.01 -29.17
CA LYS A 76 -8.93 -23.60 -30.34
C LYS A 76 -7.80 -24.56 -29.93
N ALA A 77 -8.19 -25.78 -29.59
CA ALA A 77 -7.31 -26.90 -29.34
C ALA A 77 -6.19 -27.01 -30.41
N GLY A 78 -5.01 -27.41 -30.00
CA GLY A 78 -3.84 -27.57 -30.85
C GLY A 78 -3.19 -26.30 -31.36
N THR A 79 -3.61 -25.11 -30.91
CA THR A 79 -3.03 -23.83 -31.37
C THR A 79 -2.25 -23.17 -30.24
N GLU A 80 -1.00 -22.80 -30.49
CA GLU A 80 -0.21 -22.07 -29.52
C GLU A 80 -0.86 -20.72 -29.16
N LYS A 81 -0.98 -20.45 -27.88
CA LYS A 81 -1.56 -19.22 -27.33
C LYS A 81 -0.84 -18.76 -26.09
N THR A 82 -0.83 -17.45 -25.91
CA THR A 82 -0.38 -16.82 -24.68
C THR A 82 -1.62 -16.43 -23.85
N LEU A 83 -1.72 -17.01 -22.66
CA LEU A 83 -2.76 -16.69 -21.67
C LEU A 83 -2.18 -15.72 -20.66
N GLU A 84 -2.97 -14.71 -20.26
CA GLU A 84 -2.53 -13.63 -19.39
C GLU A 84 -3.26 -13.71 -18.04
N TYR A 85 -2.49 -13.74 -16.97
CA TYR A 85 -2.97 -13.85 -15.59
C TYR A 85 -2.48 -12.68 -14.76
N THR A 86 -3.38 -12.05 -13.99
CA THR A 86 -3.01 -10.94 -13.11
C THR A 86 -2.82 -11.45 -11.69
N VAL A 87 -1.61 -11.32 -11.17
CA VAL A 87 -1.24 -11.77 -9.81
C VAL A 87 -0.54 -10.65 -9.03
N PRO A 88 -0.55 -10.67 -7.68
CA PRO A 88 0.23 -9.75 -6.88
C PRO A 88 1.74 -9.94 -7.11
N ALA A 89 2.50 -8.85 -6.99
CA ALA A 89 3.95 -8.90 -7.19
C ALA A 89 4.72 -9.59 -6.05
N ASP A 90 4.08 -9.81 -4.91
CA ASP A 90 4.57 -10.53 -3.74
C ASP A 90 4.03 -11.97 -3.66
N ALA A 91 3.43 -12.48 -4.75
CA ALA A 91 3.05 -13.87 -4.82
C ALA A 91 4.29 -14.76 -4.62
N SER A 92 4.24 -15.66 -3.65
CA SER A 92 5.32 -16.63 -3.36
C SER A 92 5.11 -17.98 -4.04
N TYR A 93 3.85 -18.33 -4.31
CA TYR A 93 3.49 -19.53 -5.06
C TYR A 93 2.39 -19.24 -6.07
N LEU A 94 2.49 -19.88 -7.23
CA LEU A 94 1.47 -19.87 -8.28
C LEU A 94 1.03 -21.31 -8.55
N ARG A 95 -0.26 -21.57 -8.40
CA ARG A 95 -0.89 -22.83 -8.80
C ARG A 95 -1.56 -22.59 -10.17
N PHE A 96 -1.21 -23.39 -11.13
CA PHE A 96 -1.78 -23.34 -12.47
C PHE A 96 -2.63 -24.58 -12.72
N ASP A 97 -3.93 -24.38 -12.85
CA ASP A 97 -4.92 -25.39 -13.14
C ASP A 97 -5.10 -25.49 -14.65
N LEU A 98 -4.95 -26.73 -15.16
CA LEU A 98 -5.03 -27.01 -16.59
C LEU A 98 -6.48 -27.17 -17.11
N GLY A 99 -7.46 -26.98 -16.22
CA GLY A 99 -8.87 -27.17 -16.48
C GLY A 99 -9.37 -28.53 -15.99
N SER A 100 -10.38 -29.08 -16.59
CA SER A 100 -10.98 -30.37 -16.21
C SER A 100 -10.77 -31.43 -17.27
N GLY A 101 -10.48 -32.65 -16.81
CA GLY A 101 -10.35 -33.83 -17.68
C GLY A 101 -8.92 -34.10 -18.16
N VAL A 102 -8.82 -35.16 -18.98
CA VAL A 102 -7.55 -35.60 -19.54
C VAL A 102 -7.16 -34.70 -20.71
N SER A 103 -5.95 -34.18 -20.70
CA SER A 103 -5.41 -33.33 -21.77
C SER A 103 -3.89 -33.40 -21.85
N GLU A 104 -3.36 -33.09 -23.01
CA GLU A 104 -1.94 -32.89 -23.21
C GLU A 104 -1.64 -31.42 -23.45
N THR A 105 -0.91 -30.80 -22.55
CA THR A 105 -0.58 -29.37 -22.61
C THR A 105 0.92 -29.18 -22.62
N THR A 106 1.43 -28.44 -23.58
CA THR A 106 2.85 -28.06 -23.64
C THR A 106 2.97 -26.57 -23.34
N ILE A 107 3.71 -26.23 -22.30
CA ILE A 107 4.06 -24.83 -21.98
C ILE A 107 5.41 -24.53 -22.62
N SER A 108 5.41 -23.65 -23.62
CA SER A 108 6.61 -23.24 -24.39
C SER A 108 7.31 -22.03 -23.78
N GLY A 109 6.66 -21.25 -22.93
CA GLY A 109 7.31 -20.12 -22.29
C GLY A 109 6.46 -19.43 -21.25
N ILE A 110 7.14 -18.82 -20.29
CA ILE A 110 6.52 -17.97 -19.28
C ILE A 110 7.21 -16.62 -19.26
N THR A 111 6.44 -15.56 -19.30
CA THR A 111 6.94 -14.20 -19.17
C THR A 111 6.16 -13.44 -18.13
N VAL A 112 6.83 -12.52 -17.42
CA VAL A 112 6.19 -11.65 -16.44
C VAL A 112 6.32 -10.21 -16.89
N GLU A 113 5.22 -9.50 -16.92
CA GLU A 113 5.17 -8.09 -17.33
C GLU A 113 4.77 -7.20 -16.17
N SER A 114 5.47 -6.05 -16.04
CA SER A 114 5.15 -4.99 -15.08
C SER A 114 5.43 -3.63 -15.71
N ASN A 115 4.38 -2.80 -15.83
CA ASN A 115 4.48 -1.42 -16.36
C ASN A 115 5.27 -1.30 -17.67
N GLY A 116 5.03 -2.21 -18.61
CA GLY A 116 5.69 -2.23 -19.92
C GLY A 116 7.11 -2.81 -19.95
N LYS A 117 7.62 -3.30 -18.83
CA LYS A 117 8.84 -4.12 -18.77
C LYS A 117 8.47 -5.58 -18.67
N THR A 118 9.17 -6.41 -19.42
CA THR A 118 8.95 -7.85 -19.48
C THR A 118 10.21 -8.59 -19.03
N ALA A 119 10.04 -9.63 -18.23
CA ALA A 119 11.06 -10.59 -17.90
C ALA A 119 10.65 -11.96 -18.44
N VAL A 120 11.53 -12.62 -19.17
CA VAL A 120 11.34 -14.00 -19.63
C VAL A 120 11.86 -14.91 -18.52
N ILE A 121 11.05 -15.89 -18.12
CA ILE A 121 11.43 -16.88 -17.13
C ILE A 121 12.16 -18.01 -17.84
N ASP A 122 13.36 -18.34 -17.38
CA ASP A 122 14.16 -19.41 -17.98
C ASP A 122 13.44 -20.76 -17.84
N GLN A 123 13.55 -21.60 -18.86
CA GLN A 123 12.92 -22.94 -18.88
C GLN A 123 13.33 -23.77 -17.67
N ASN A 124 14.59 -23.73 -17.26
CA ASN A 124 15.06 -24.47 -16.10
C ASN A 124 14.34 -24.04 -14.82
N VAL A 125 13.97 -22.75 -14.71
CA VAL A 125 13.27 -22.18 -13.54
C VAL A 125 11.80 -22.60 -13.53
N PHE A 126 11.08 -22.49 -14.65
CA PHE A 126 9.66 -22.90 -14.66
C PHE A 126 9.45 -24.40 -14.83
N SER A 127 10.47 -25.18 -15.17
CA SER A 127 10.40 -26.64 -15.11
C SER A 127 10.51 -27.20 -13.69
N GLU A 128 11.01 -26.41 -12.74
CA GLU A 128 11.04 -26.76 -11.31
C GLU A 128 9.68 -26.52 -10.67
N THR A 129 8.84 -27.58 -10.64
CA THR A 129 7.54 -27.53 -9.97
C THR A 129 7.66 -28.02 -8.54
N VAL A 130 7.03 -27.34 -7.61
CA VAL A 130 7.00 -27.72 -6.19
C VAL A 130 5.99 -28.82 -5.93
N ARG A 131 4.91 -28.85 -6.69
CA ARG A 131 3.84 -29.85 -6.57
C ARG A 131 3.19 -30.11 -7.92
N LEU A 132 2.91 -31.37 -8.18
CA LEU A 132 2.09 -31.86 -9.28
C LEU A 132 0.91 -32.63 -8.70
N GLN A 133 -0.29 -32.36 -9.16
CA GLN A 133 -1.50 -33.07 -8.81
C GLN A 133 -2.17 -33.59 -10.09
N GLU A 134 -2.35 -34.88 -10.18
CA GLU A 134 -3.01 -35.53 -11.34
C GLU A 134 -2.41 -35.15 -12.71
N VAL A 135 -1.13 -34.76 -12.70
CA VAL A 135 -0.36 -34.32 -13.87
C VAL A 135 0.97 -35.04 -13.92
N LYS A 136 1.35 -35.55 -15.07
CA LYS A 136 2.73 -35.99 -15.35
C LYS A 136 3.45 -34.86 -16.12
N GLN A 137 4.65 -34.55 -15.68
CA GLN A 137 5.50 -33.55 -16.32
C GLN A 137 6.69 -34.23 -16.96
N ASN A 138 6.97 -33.86 -18.23
CA ASN A 138 8.16 -34.23 -18.96
C ASN A 138 8.83 -32.97 -19.52
N ASN A 139 10.14 -32.86 -19.35
CA ASN A 139 10.89 -31.76 -19.97
C ASN A 139 11.09 -32.06 -21.45
N VAL A 140 10.75 -31.11 -22.31
CA VAL A 140 10.94 -31.18 -23.76
C VAL A 140 11.92 -30.09 -24.20
N SER A 141 12.40 -30.15 -25.44
CA SER A 141 13.40 -29.20 -25.96
C SER A 141 12.95 -27.74 -25.85
N ASP A 142 11.65 -27.46 -26.04
CA ASP A 142 11.07 -26.13 -26.06
C ASP A 142 10.01 -25.94 -24.96
N GLY A 143 10.30 -26.40 -23.74
CA GLY A 143 9.39 -26.18 -22.62
C GLY A 143 9.14 -27.39 -21.75
N ILE A 144 7.94 -27.50 -21.20
CA ILE A 144 7.46 -28.62 -20.40
C ILE A 144 6.18 -29.19 -21.00
N ALA A 145 6.13 -30.51 -21.19
CA ALA A 145 4.94 -31.24 -21.57
C ALA A 145 4.23 -31.77 -20.31
N LEU A 146 2.95 -31.50 -20.21
CA LEU A 146 2.10 -31.85 -19.08
C LEU A 146 0.99 -32.77 -19.59
N THR A 147 0.86 -33.96 -18.98
CA THR A 147 -0.23 -34.88 -19.26
C THR A 147 -1.16 -34.92 -18.06
N ALA A 148 -2.35 -34.37 -18.19
CA ALA A 148 -3.41 -34.44 -17.20
C ALA A 148 -4.07 -35.82 -17.22
N GLU A 149 -4.17 -36.49 -16.05
CA GLU A 149 -4.63 -37.88 -15.95
C GLU A 149 -6.05 -37.99 -15.40
N LYS A 150 -6.57 -36.97 -14.73
CA LYS A 150 -7.86 -36.95 -14.04
C LYS A 150 -8.56 -35.60 -14.10
N GLU A 151 -9.55 -35.38 -13.20
CA GLU A 151 -10.47 -34.26 -13.27
C GLU A 151 -9.96 -32.94 -12.71
N ASP A 152 -8.93 -32.95 -11.79
CA ASP A 152 -8.41 -31.72 -11.16
C ASP A 152 -6.87 -31.61 -11.33
N PRO A 153 -6.40 -31.48 -12.57
CA PRO A 153 -4.97 -31.44 -12.87
C PRO A 153 -4.40 -30.04 -12.62
N TYR A 154 -3.41 -29.94 -11.74
CA TYR A 154 -2.69 -28.70 -11.54
C TYR A 154 -1.21 -28.89 -11.21
N LEU A 155 -0.48 -27.80 -11.38
CA LEU A 155 0.92 -27.71 -10.96
C LEU A 155 1.15 -26.44 -10.13
N VAL A 156 2.18 -26.46 -9.28
CA VAL A 156 2.53 -25.32 -8.43
C VAL A 156 3.99 -24.96 -8.63
N TRP A 157 4.23 -23.67 -8.87
CA TRP A 157 5.55 -23.07 -8.94
C TRP A 157 5.86 -22.25 -7.69
N ASN A 158 7.14 -22.25 -7.29
CA ASN A 158 7.70 -21.22 -6.40
C ASN A 158 8.22 -20.05 -7.26
N THR A 159 7.80 -18.85 -6.95
CA THR A 159 8.14 -17.65 -7.72
C THR A 159 9.38 -16.93 -7.22
N GLU A 160 10.04 -17.43 -6.16
CA GLU A 160 11.21 -16.79 -5.56
C GLU A 160 12.32 -16.50 -6.58
N ASN A 161 12.58 -17.45 -7.45
CA ASN A 161 13.60 -17.36 -8.49
C ASN A 161 13.14 -16.65 -9.78
N TRP A 162 11.87 -16.18 -9.84
CA TRP A 162 11.33 -15.53 -11.03
C TRP A 162 11.75 -14.06 -11.16
N GLY A 163 12.33 -13.50 -10.13
CA GLY A 163 12.82 -12.12 -10.14
C GLY A 163 11.71 -11.04 -10.20
N ILE A 164 10.47 -11.39 -9.86
CA ILE A 164 9.30 -10.49 -9.96
C ILE A 164 9.51 -9.19 -9.18
N ALA A 165 10.01 -9.29 -7.96
CA ALA A 165 10.29 -8.12 -7.13
C ALA A 165 11.28 -7.15 -7.79
N LYS A 166 12.33 -7.68 -8.43
CA LYS A 166 13.31 -6.89 -9.18
C LYS A 166 12.68 -6.23 -10.40
N LEU A 167 11.89 -6.98 -11.18
CA LEU A 167 11.19 -6.47 -12.36
C LEU A 167 10.28 -5.29 -11.98
N VAL A 168 9.50 -5.40 -10.90
CA VAL A 168 8.61 -4.34 -10.42
C VAL A 168 9.41 -3.12 -9.98
N LYS A 169 10.48 -3.30 -9.21
CA LYS A 169 11.37 -2.20 -8.80
C LYS A 169 11.96 -1.49 -10.02
N ASP A 170 12.45 -2.23 -10.99
CA ASP A 170 13.05 -1.69 -12.22
C ASP A 170 12.01 -1.00 -13.12
N SER A 171 10.78 -1.50 -13.17
CA SER A 171 9.70 -0.90 -13.96
C SER A 171 9.21 0.43 -13.37
N LEU A 172 9.29 0.58 -12.06
CA LEU A 172 8.84 1.77 -11.34
C LEU A 172 9.99 2.75 -11.02
N TRP A 173 11.25 2.37 -11.26
CA TRP A 173 12.43 3.11 -10.84
C TRP A 173 12.37 4.60 -11.21
N LEU A 174 12.11 4.93 -12.47
CA LEU A 174 12.07 6.32 -12.95
C LEU A 174 10.96 7.12 -12.27
N ARG A 175 9.76 6.52 -12.14
CA ARG A 175 8.61 7.16 -11.49
C ARG A 175 8.89 7.47 -10.02
N TYR A 176 9.47 6.49 -9.28
CA TYR A 176 9.84 6.69 -7.88
C TYR A 176 10.98 7.68 -7.70
N LEU A 177 11.97 7.68 -8.62
CA LEU A 177 13.05 8.66 -8.60
C LEU A 177 12.52 10.08 -8.75
N LEU A 178 11.62 10.33 -9.72
CA LEU A 178 11.02 11.65 -9.92
C LEU A 178 10.21 12.11 -8.68
N VAL A 179 9.41 11.22 -8.09
CA VAL A 179 8.65 11.53 -6.88
C VAL A 179 9.57 11.83 -5.70
N LYS A 180 10.65 11.05 -5.51
CA LYS A 180 11.64 11.28 -4.45
C LYS A 180 12.35 12.61 -4.63
N ILE A 181 12.79 12.95 -5.84
CA ILE A 181 13.43 14.23 -6.13
C ILE A 181 12.45 15.39 -5.84
N LEU A 182 11.20 15.29 -6.30
CA LEU A 182 10.19 16.31 -6.05
C LEU A 182 9.95 16.48 -4.54
N ALA A 183 9.83 15.40 -3.80
CA ALA A 183 9.64 15.44 -2.34
C ALA A 183 10.83 16.10 -1.63
N CYS A 184 12.07 15.80 -2.03
CA CYS A 184 13.27 16.44 -1.48
C CYS A 184 13.29 17.95 -1.77
N VAL A 185 12.99 18.35 -3.01
CA VAL A 185 12.93 19.78 -3.39
C VAL A 185 11.89 20.54 -2.58
N VAL A 186 10.69 19.97 -2.42
CA VAL A 186 9.62 20.58 -1.60
C VAL A 186 10.07 20.72 -0.15
N LEU A 187 10.67 19.66 0.42
CA LEU A 187 11.19 19.65 1.78
C LEU A 187 12.27 20.72 1.98
N ASP A 188 13.21 20.85 1.04
CA ASP A 188 14.26 21.84 1.10
C ASP A 188 13.72 23.27 0.98
N ILE A 189 12.71 23.51 0.12
CA ILE A 189 12.02 24.80 0.02
C ILE A 189 11.37 25.15 1.38
N ILE A 190 10.65 24.21 1.99
CA ILE A 190 10.02 24.40 3.31
C ILE A 190 11.07 24.76 4.36
N LEU A 191 12.21 24.07 4.38
CA LEU A 191 13.30 24.35 5.31
C LEU A 191 13.90 25.74 5.09
N ILE A 192 14.14 26.15 3.83
CA ILE A 192 14.65 27.47 3.49
C ILE A 192 13.66 28.58 3.94
N VAL A 193 12.37 28.38 3.67
CA VAL A 193 11.31 29.30 4.11
C VAL A 193 11.27 29.38 5.64
N ALA A 194 11.34 28.24 6.33
CA ALA A 194 11.38 28.18 7.79
C ALA A 194 12.60 28.90 8.38
N LEU A 195 13.78 28.77 7.77
CA LEU A 195 15.00 29.49 8.17
C LEU A 195 14.87 31.01 7.96
N LYS A 196 14.28 31.44 6.83
CA LYS A 196 14.04 32.87 6.55
C LYS A 196 12.95 33.46 7.45
N ALA A 197 11.86 32.72 7.68
CA ALA A 197 10.76 33.11 8.55
C ALA A 197 11.10 32.95 10.05
N GLY A 198 12.09 32.17 10.38
CA GLY A 198 12.42 31.78 11.76
C GLY A 198 12.71 32.96 12.71
N LYS A 199 13.16 34.10 12.18
CA LYS A 199 13.29 35.34 12.97
C LYS A 199 11.91 35.86 13.44
N LYS A 200 10.89 35.76 12.59
CA LYS A 200 9.52 36.21 12.93
C LYS A 200 8.79 35.15 13.79
N LEU A 201 9.01 33.89 13.54
CA LEU A 201 8.41 32.78 14.30
C LEU A 201 8.93 32.67 15.73
N ILE A 202 10.21 33.00 15.98
CA ILE A 202 10.79 32.98 17.34
C ILE A 202 10.40 34.24 18.13
N VAL A 203 10.06 35.34 17.49
CA VAL A 203 9.60 36.56 18.18
C VAL A 203 8.27 36.30 18.88
N LEU A 204 7.30 35.64 18.24
CA LEU A 204 5.99 35.33 18.82
C LEU A 204 6.05 34.57 20.15
N PRO A 205 6.67 33.40 20.28
CA PRO A 205 6.76 32.70 21.56
C PRO A 205 7.58 33.46 22.60
N LYS A 206 8.59 34.25 22.18
CA LYS A 206 9.35 35.09 23.08
C LYS A 206 8.51 36.22 23.66
N GLU A 207 7.72 36.90 22.83
CA GLU A 207 6.79 37.93 23.26
C GLU A 207 5.67 37.42 24.14
N VAL A 208 5.11 36.25 23.78
CA VAL A 208 4.12 35.54 24.61
C VAL A 208 4.71 35.19 25.98
N TYR A 209 5.96 34.68 26.02
CA TYR A 209 6.62 34.34 27.28
C TYR A 209 6.98 35.57 28.13
N GLN A 210 7.44 36.66 27.49
CA GLN A 210 7.74 37.92 28.19
C GLN A 210 6.50 38.58 28.77
N ASN A 211 5.38 38.53 28.01
CA ASN A 211 4.11 39.16 28.37
C ASN A 211 3.11 38.20 28.99
N ARG A 212 3.57 37.02 29.47
CA ARG A 212 2.68 35.94 29.99
C ARG A 212 1.73 36.42 31.09
N LYS A 213 2.17 37.36 31.97
CA LYS A 213 1.31 37.90 33.03
C LYS A 213 0.19 38.75 32.44
N LEU A 214 0.50 39.58 31.42
CA LEU A 214 -0.48 40.39 30.73
C LEU A 214 -1.49 39.55 29.97
N LEU A 215 -1.00 38.56 29.21
CA LEU A 215 -1.82 37.61 28.48
C LEU A 215 -2.74 36.80 29.41
N TRP A 216 -2.21 36.36 30.55
CA TRP A 216 -2.99 35.64 31.56
C TRP A 216 -4.12 36.54 32.14
N ASN A 217 -3.79 37.79 32.47
CA ASN A 217 -4.78 38.74 32.98
C ASN A 217 -5.85 39.10 31.96
N LEU A 218 -5.46 39.32 30.69
CA LEU A 218 -6.39 39.54 29.59
C LEU A 218 -7.29 38.35 29.37
N SER A 219 -6.71 37.16 29.25
CA SER A 219 -7.46 35.91 29.09
C SER A 219 -8.44 35.70 30.25
N LYS A 220 -7.97 35.90 31.49
CA LYS A 220 -8.83 35.77 32.68
C LYS A 220 -9.98 36.79 32.67
N ASN A 221 -9.73 38.01 32.24
CA ASN A 221 -10.77 39.05 32.15
C ASN A 221 -11.75 38.72 30.99
N ASP A 222 -11.27 38.30 29.86
CA ASP A 222 -12.13 37.90 28.72
C ASP A 222 -13.04 36.72 29.15
N PHE A 223 -12.48 35.71 29.83
CA PHE A 223 -13.28 34.64 30.41
C PHE A 223 -14.31 35.14 31.42
N LYS A 224 -13.92 36.05 32.32
CA LYS A 224 -14.87 36.64 33.27
C LYS A 224 -15.99 37.40 32.57
N THR A 225 -15.66 38.19 31.57
CA THR A 225 -16.63 39.00 30.81
C THR A 225 -17.58 38.13 30.00
N LYS A 226 -17.05 37.11 29.33
CA LYS A 226 -17.83 36.20 28.49
C LYS A 226 -18.81 35.34 29.31
N PHE A 227 -18.48 35.05 30.58
CA PHE A 227 -19.29 34.24 31.46
C PHE A 227 -19.83 35.01 32.65
N ALA A 228 -19.73 36.36 32.64
CA ALA A 228 -20.34 37.26 33.64
C ALA A 228 -21.85 37.18 33.49
N GLY A 229 -22.54 36.70 34.53
CA GLY A 229 -24.00 36.52 34.54
C GLY A 229 -24.50 35.08 34.39
N SER A 230 -23.62 34.12 34.16
CA SER A 230 -23.98 32.71 34.13
C SER A 230 -23.78 32.07 35.50
N TYR A 231 -24.79 31.38 36.03
CA TYR A 231 -24.74 30.67 37.32
C TYR A 231 -23.61 29.62 37.39
N LEU A 232 -23.25 29.01 36.28
CA LEU A 232 -22.24 28.00 36.18
C LEU A 232 -20.87 28.51 35.66
N GLY A 233 -20.78 29.81 35.27
CA GLY A 233 -19.54 30.47 34.89
C GLY A 233 -18.74 29.70 33.81
N ILE A 234 -17.44 29.53 34.07
CA ILE A 234 -16.49 28.84 33.19
C ILE A 234 -16.86 27.36 32.94
N ILE A 235 -17.56 26.73 33.88
CA ILE A 235 -17.94 25.30 33.77
C ILE A 235 -18.87 25.10 32.56
N TRP A 236 -19.72 26.07 32.22
CA TRP A 236 -20.60 25.98 31.06
C TRP A 236 -19.86 25.84 29.73
N ALA A 237 -18.71 26.47 29.64
CA ALA A 237 -17.86 26.35 28.44
C ALA A 237 -17.33 24.92 28.18
N PHE A 238 -17.21 24.10 29.23
CA PHE A 238 -16.80 22.70 29.13
C PHE A 238 -17.98 21.76 29.02
N ILE A 239 -19.11 22.08 29.70
CA ILE A 239 -20.30 21.23 29.65
C ILE A 239 -20.90 21.14 28.26
N GLN A 240 -20.96 22.27 27.51
CA GLN A 240 -21.58 22.32 26.21
C GLN A 240 -20.88 21.37 25.19
N PRO A 241 -19.55 21.39 25.00
CA PRO A 241 -18.87 20.43 24.15
C PRO A 241 -19.05 18.98 24.62
N ILE A 242 -18.99 18.72 25.91
CA ILE A 242 -19.16 17.38 26.48
C ILE A 242 -20.57 16.84 26.20
N VAL A 243 -21.60 17.63 26.43
CA VAL A 243 -22.98 17.24 26.14
C VAL A 243 -23.17 16.98 24.66
N THR A 244 -22.58 17.83 23.78
CA THR A 244 -22.67 17.64 22.33
C THR A 244 -22.03 16.31 21.92
N VAL A 245 -20.84 15.98 22.42
CA VAL A 245 -20.15 14.72 22.12
C VAL A 245 -20.95 13.53 22.66
N VAL A 246 -21.49 13.60 23.86
CA VAL A 246 -22.31 12.53 24.47
C VAL A 246 -23.59 12.29 23.66
N VAL A 247 -24.27 13.36 23.25
CA VAL A 247 -25.48 13.26 22.41
C VAL A 247 -25.18 12.62 21.07
N TYR A 248 -24.12 13.09 20.39
CA TYR A 248 -23.71 12.48 19.13
C TYR A 248 -23.29 11.01 19.30
N TRP A 249 -22.51 10.70 20.33
CA TRP A 249 -22.14 9.32 20.64
C TRP A 249 -23.39 8.45 20.85
N PHE A 250 -24.35 8.91 21.64
CA PHE A 250 -25.60 8.19 21.90
C PHE A 250 -26.43 7.98 20.62
N VAL A 251 -26.60 9.04 19.82
CA VAL A 251 -27.37 8.99 18.57
C VAL A 251 -26.76 8.01 17.57
N PHE A 252 -25.44 8.08 17.36
CA PHE A 252 -24.76 7.24 16.37
C PHE A 252 -24.57 5.80 16.84
N GLU A 253 -24.27 5.58 18.11
CA GLU A 253 -24.01 4.23 18.61
C GLU A 253 -25.30 3.47 18.98
N LYS A 254 -26.30 4.16 19.51
CA LYS A 254 -27.57 3.56 19.95
C LYS A 254 -28.73 3.80 19.00
N GLY A 255 -28.85 5.01 18.43
CA GLY A 255 -29.98 5.38 17.58
C GLY A 255 -29.90 4.85 16.17
N LEU A 256 -28.77 4.97 15.51
CA LEU A 256 -28.59 4.57 14.10
C LEU A 256 -28.04 3.16 13.93
N LYS A 257 -27.72 2.41 15.00
CA LYS A 257 -27.10 1.08 14.95
C LYS A 257 -25.95 0.97 13.95
N ALA A 258 -25.24 2.07 13.71
CA ALA A 258 -24.10 2.14 12.81
C ALA A 258 -22.88 1.46 13.46
N GLY A 259 -23.06 0.21 13.91
CA GLY A 259 -21.99 -0.62 14.44
C GLY A 259 -21.11 -1.15 13.31
N GLY A 260 -19.93 -0.62 13.15
CA GLY A 260 -18.92 -1.14 12.21
C GLY A 260 -17.84 -0.15 11.78
N ILE A 261 -18.08 1.14 11.88
CA ILE A 261 -17.06 2.15 11.55
C ILE A 261 -16.58 2.76 12.88
N ASN A 262 -15.25 2.99 12.99
CA ASN A 262 -14.64 3.64 14.16
C ASN A 262 -15.18 5.07 14.30
N THR A 263 -16.41 5.20 14.81
CA THR A 263 -17.16 6.45 15.00
C THR A 263 -16.47 7.42 15.99
N ARG A 264 -15.54 6.90 16.81
CA ARG A 264 -14.81 7.72 17.79
C ARG A 264 -13.90 8.78 17.16
N ALA A 265 -13.28 8.45 16.02
CA ALA A 265 -12.41 9.39 15.30
C ALA A 265 -13.21 10.42 14.48
N CYS A 266 -14.36 10.05 13.95
CA CYS A 266 -15.19 10.91 13.11
C CYS A 266 -15.88 12.04 13.91
N LEU A 267 -16.28 11.78 15.16
CA LEU A 267 -16.95 12.77 16.02
C LEU A 267 -16.03 13.95 16.45
N LEU A 268 -14.72 13.69 16.55
CA LEU A 268 -13.75 14.73 16.89
C LEU A 268 -13.49 15.71 15.73
N TYR A 269 -13.65 15.24 14.47
CA TYR A 269 -13.39 16.05 13.27
C TYR A 269 -14.59 16.89 12.80
N THR A 270 -15.81 16.53 13.17
CA THR A 270 -17.04 17.20 12.73
C THR A 270 -17.60 18.21 13.74
N SER A 271 -16.91 18.42 14.85
CA SER A 271 -17.33 19.44 15.84
C SER A 271 -17.14 20.84 15.24
N PRO A 272 -18.20 21.66 15.13
CA PRO A 272 -18.09 23.01 14.55
C PRO A 272 -17.13 23.86 15.40
N SER A 273 -16.21 24.55 14.70
CA SER A 273 -15.26 25.45 15.32
C SER A 273 -16.01 26.61 16.03
N PRO A 274 -15.56 27.05 17.21
CA PRO A 274 -16.15 28.23 17.90
C PRO A 274 -16.09 29.54 17.10
N ARG A 275 -15.48 29.53 15.91
CA ARG A 275 -15.36 30.71 15.03
C ARG A 275 -16.54 30.93 14.08
N ASP A 276 -17.46 29.99 13.98
CA ASP A 276 -18.57 30.04 13.03
C ASP A 276 -19.87 30.60 13.66
N ARG A 277 -19.72 31.46 14.69
CA ARG A 277 -20.83 32.20 15.28
C ARG A 277 -20.55 33.70 15.30
#